data_900ee13cba34c47765d4534d8b77da08
#
_entry.id   900ee13cba34c47765d4534d8b77da08
#
_cell.length_a   1.000
_cell.length_b   1.000
_cell.length_c   1.000
_cell.angle_alpha   90.00
_cell.angle_beta   90.00
_cell.angle_gamma   90.00
#
_symmetry.space_group_name_H-M   'P 1'
#
loop_
_entity.id
_entity.type
_entity.pdbx_description
1 polymer ?
#
loop_
_entity_poly.entity_id
_entity_poly.type
_entity_poly.pdbx_seq_one_letter_code
_entity_poly.pdbx_strand_id
1 'polypeptide(L)'
;MEASTPARPSVALVHDFLLDLRGAERVFLEMCALWPEAPIFTAVYDEEGTEGRFSDREVHGSFLQRLRPSARTFRGYLPFYPAAIESFDLSGFDLVVSSSSAWAHAVICDADTTHVSYCHNPFRYAWNDRDRTLASRRDPISRAVLRSLFHRWRQWDWIAAQRVDAYVANSATTQRRVQAYFGRDSRVVHPPVEIERFDPSGAAGGRRGDHYLVLSELMPHKRIDVAVEAFNRLRLPLVVAGDGPDMRRLRSLAGPTVKFAGRVSDREVARLLENCRALVVTAVVEFGIAAVVAQAAGRPVLSVGVGGALETVVDGVTRRLRQGGPPEHADPVHAVDVDTV
;
A
#
# COMPACT_ATOMS: atom_id res chain seq x y z
N MET A 1 7.96 36.93 -35.25
CA MET A 1 7.42 36.55 -33.92
C MET A 1 7.69 35.07 -33.78
N GLU A 2 8.83 34.73 -33.18
CA GLU A 2 9.13 33.33 -32.84
C GLU A 2 8.19 32.93 -31.71
N ALA A 3 7.38 31.89 -31.92
CA ALA A 3 6.60 31.31 -30.88
C ALA A 3 7.59 30.70 -29.88
N SER A 4 7.75 31.32 -28.70
CA SER A 4 8.55 30.76 -27.62
C SER A 4 7.94 29.41 -27.24
N THR A 5 8.71 28.37 -27.36
CA THR A 5 8.34 27.07 -26.82
C THR A 5 7.97 27.28 -25.35
N PRO A 6 6.77 26.87 -24.87
CA PRO A 6 6.43 27.06 -23.48
C PRO A 6 7.49 26.36 -22.63
N ALA A 7 8.04 27.08 -21.67
CA ALA A 7 8.98 26.50 -20.69
C ALA A 7 8.33 25.27 -20.05
N ARG A 8 9.09 24.20 -19.87
CA ARG A 8 8.59 23.05 -19.14
C ARG A 8 8.26 23.49 -17.71
N PRO A 9 7.10 23.07 -17.15
CA PRO A 9 6.74 23.43 -15.79
C PRO A 9 7.80 22.91 -14.79
N SER A 10 8.13 23.72 -13.81
CA SER A 10 8.93 23.29 -12.66
C SER A 10 8.09 22.37 -11.78
N VAL A 11 8.59 21.14 -11.50
CA VAL A 11 7.83 20.10 -10.82
C VAL A 11 8.52 19.69 -9.53
N ALA A 12 7.74 19.54 -8.44
CA ALA A 12 8.18 18.89 -7.21
C ALA A 12 7.38 17.61 -6.98
N LEU A 13 8.06 16.56 -6.52
CA LEU A 13 7.45 15.28 -6.15
C LEU A 13 7.43 15.13 -4.65
N VAL A 14 6.30 14.72 -4.08
CA VAL A 14 6.15 14.56 -2.64
C VAL A 14 5.70 13.14 -2.31
N HIS A 15 6.33 12.51 -1.32
CA HIS A 15 5.92 11.20 -0.83
C HIS A 15 5.87 11.19 0.71
N ASP A 16 5.02 10.34 1.30
CA ASP A 16 4.84 10.29 2.75
C ASP A 16 6.15 10.03 3.51
N PHE A 17 6.82 8.92 3.17
CA PHE A 17 8.11 8.51 3.72
C PHE A 17 8.76 7.44 2.85
N LEU A 18 10.06 7.55 2.65
CA LEU A 18 10.87 6.62 1.84
C LEU A 18 11.79 5.82 2.77
N LEU A 19 11.23 4.82 3.45
CA LEU A 19 11.93 3.99 4.45
C LEU A 19 12.11 2.54 4.01
N ASP A 20 11.40 2.14 2.95
CA ASP A 20 11.34 0.76 2.48
C ASP A 20 10.69 0.76 1.09
N LEU A 21 11.00 -0.21 0.23
CA LEU A 21 10.35 -0.35 -1.09
C LEU A 21 9.13 -1.26 -0.99
N ARG A 22 7.94 -0.65 -0.91
CA ARG A 22 6.64 -1.32 -0.90
C ARG A 22 5.83 -0.94 -2.15
N GLY A 23 4.53 -1.23 -2.14
CA GLY A 23 3.68 -0.94 -3.27
C GLY A 23 3.56 0.54 -3.62
N ALA A 24 3.41 1.41 -2.62
CA ALA A 24 3.30 2.86 -2.84
C ALA A 24 4.62 3.47 -3.33
N GLU A 25 5.74 3.06 -2.74
CA GLU A 25 7.08 3.54 -3.11
C GLU A 25 7.46 3.09 -4.53
N ARG A 26 7.03 1.89 -4.95
CA ARG A 26 7.22 1.42 -6.34
C ARG A 26 6.41 2.25 -7.34
N VAL A 27 5.16 2.58 -7.02
CA VAL A 27 4.35 3.50 -7.83
C VAL A 27 4.99 4.89 -7.88
N PHE A 28 5.57 5.33 -6.77
CA PHE A 28 6.26 6.62 -6.72
C PHE A 28 7.54 6.64 -7.58
N LEU A 29 8.26 5.52 -7.69
CA LEU A 29 9.39 5.39 -8.63
C LEU A 29 8.95 5.62 -10.08
N GLU A 30 7.80 5.07 -10.48
CA GLU A 30 7.26 5.31 -11.82
C GLU A 30 6.88 6.78 -12.03
N MET A 31 6.37 7.46 -11.00
CA MET A 31 6.15 8.91 -11.06
C MET A 31 7.47 9.67 -11.19
N CYS A 32 8.51 9.26 -10.47
CA CYS A 32 9.84 9.84 -10.58
C CYS A 32 10.41 9.71 -12.01
N ALA A 33 10.11 8.62 -12.72
CA ALA A 33 10.54 8.41 -14.09
C ALA A 33 9.88 9.40 -15.08
N LEU A 34 8.69 9.92 -14.78
CA LEU A 34 8.01 10.94 -15.61
C LEU A 34 8.68 12.31 -15.49
N TRP A 35 9.28 12.60 -14.35
CA TRP A 35 9.96 13.87 -14.05
C TRP A 35 11.35 13.60 -13.45
N PRO A 36 12.33 13.19 -14.30
CA PRO A 36 13.64 12.77 -13.81
C PRO A 36 14.43 13.88 -13.11
N GLU A 37 14.18 15.14 -13.43
CA GLU A 37 14.86 16.31 -12.84
C GLU A 37 14.13 16.88 -11.60
N ALA A 38 12.92 16.40 -11.29
CA ALA A 38 12.15 16.95 -10.18
C ALA A 38 12.73 16.54 -8.82
N PRO A 39 12.93 17.47 -7.87
CA PRO A 39 13.31 17.14 -6.52
C PRO A 39 12.21 16.36 -5.79
N ILE A 40 12.62 15.53 -4.85
CA ILE A 40 11.75 14.71 -4.03
C ILE A 40 11.68 15.28 -2.63
N PHE A 41 10.47 15.50 -2.11
CA PHE A 41 10.22 15.90 -0.72
C PHE A 41 9.55 14.74 0.02
N THR A 42 10.09 14.37 1.17
CA THR A 42 9.55 13.26 1.98
C THR A 42 9.79 13.52 3.46
N ALA A 43 8.86 13.06 4.31
CA ALA A 43 9.03 13.29 5.74
C ALA A 43 10.30 12.65 6.29
N VAL A 44 10.66 11.46 5.79
CA VAL A 44 11.87 10.72 6.17
C VAL A 44 12.36 9.88 5.00
N TYR A 45 13.68 9.85 4.81
CA TYR A 45 14.35 9.06 3.79
C TYR A 45 15.41 8.15 4.42
N ASP A 46 15.41 6.89 4.01
CA ASP A 46 16.42 5.87 4.33
C ASP A 46 16.90 5.25 3.01
N GLU A 47 18.11 5.62 2.59
CA GLU A 47 18.69 5.19 1.32
C GLU A 47 18.90 3.67 1.29
N GLU A 48 19.38 3.07 2.38
CA GLU A 48 19.58 1.62 2.50
C GLU A 48 18.22 0.89 2.45
N GLY A 49 17.23 1.40 3.20
CA GLY A 49 15.87 0.83 3.23
C GLY A 49 15.17 0.86 1.88
N THR A 50 15.46 1.86 1.06
CA THR A 50 14.95 2.01 -0.32
C THR A 50 15.87 1.39 -1.38
N GLU A 51 16.85 0.59 -0.95
CA GLU A 51 17.78 -0.14 -1.85
C GLU A 51 18.53 0.81 -2.82
N GLY A 52 18.79 2.07 -2.42
CA GLY A 52 19.45 3.09 -3.23
C GLY A 52 18.65 3.56 -4.45
N ARG A 53 17.35 3.24 -4.56
CA ARG A 53 16.53 3.52 -5.76
C ARG A 53 16.27 5.01 -6.00
N PHE A 54 16.61 5.87 -5.05
CA PHE A 54 16.47 7.33 -5.14
C PHE A 54 17.81 8.06 -4.94
N SER A 55 18.95 7.34 -4.95
CA SER A 55 20.28 7.91 -4.67
C SER A 55 20.79 8.86 -5.74
N ASP A 56 20.27 8.75 -6.96
CA ASP A 56 20.55 9.64 -8.10
C ASP A 56 19.65 10.89 -8.12
N ARG A 57 18.79 11.08 -7.12
CA ARG A 57 17.80 12.14 -7.04
C ARG A 57 18.12 13.13 -5.91
N GLU A 58 17.70 14.37 -6.08
CA GLU A 58 17.70 15.35 -5.00
C GLU A 58 16.53 15.02 -4.05
N VAL A 59 16.86 14.57 -2.82
CA VAL A 59 15.85 14.18 -1.81
C VAL A 59 15.92 15.10 -0.61
N HIS A 60 14.82 15.80 -0.34
CA HIS A 60 14.65 16.70 0.80
C HIS A 60 13.83 16.00 1.91
N GLY A 61 14.51 15.67 3.02
CA GLY A 61 13.85 15.15 4.22
C GLY A 61 13.35 16.28 5.13
N SER A 62 12.26 16.04 5.87
CA SER A 62 11.77 16.99 6.86
C SER A 62 12.68 17.06 8.09
N PHE A 63 12.34 17.91 9.08
CA PHE A 63 13.04 17.98 10.37
C PHE A 63 13.06 16.63 11.11
N LEU A 64 12.12 15.71 10.83
CA LEU A 64 12.08 14.37 11.41
C LEU A 64 13.27 13.51 10.98
N GLN A 65 13.90 13.81 9.85
CA GLN A 65 15.12 13.13 9.39
C GLN A 65 16.24 13.15 10.43
N ARG A 66 16.32 14.22 11.21
CA ARG A 66 17.33 14.36 12.31
C ARG A 66 17.18 13.32 13.42
N LEU A 67 15.97 12.79 13.59
CA LEU A 67 15.67 11.76 14.60
C LEU A 67 15.95 10.35 14.09
N ARG A 68 16.37 10.20 12.82
CA ARG A 68 16.72 8.94 12.15
C ARG A 68 15.66 7.84 12.36
N PRO A 69 14.38 8.09 12.10
CA PRO A 69 13.38 7.04 12.19
C PRO A 69 13.65 5.96 11.15
N SER A 70 13.47 4.71 11.54
CA SER A 70 13.59 3.54 10.67
C SER A 70 12.21 2.97 10.33
N ALA A 71 12.14 2.02 9.40
CA ALA A 71 10.92 1.29 9.06
C ALA A 71 10.22 0.63 10.29
N ARG A 72 10.95 0.42 11.40
CA ARG A 72 10.41 -0.12 12.65
C ARG A 72 9.92 0.95 13.62
N THR A 73 10.54 2.13 13.64
CA THR A 73 10.31 3.17 14.67
C THR A 73 9.47 4.35 14.16
N PHE A 74 9.36 4.57 12.85
CA PHE A 74 8.69 5.74 12.27
C PHE A 74 7.25 5.95 12.75
N ARG A 75 6.54 4.87 13.10
CA ARG A 75 5.17 4.97 13.63
C ARG A 75 5.08 5.66 15.00
N GLY A 76 6.18 5.71 15.75
CA GLY A 76 6.24 6.47 17.00
C GLY A 76 6.18 8.00 16.80
N TYR A 77 6.52 8.47 15.61
CA TYR A 77 6.53 9.88 15.25
C TYR A 77 5.26 10.35 14.52
N LEU A 78 4.25 9.50 14.39
CA LEU A 78 2.99 9.82 13.69
C LEU A 78 2.36 11.17 14.09
N PRO A 79 2.37 11.61 15.37
CA PRO A 79 1.82 12.92 15.74
C PRO A 79 2.52 14.13 15.11
N PHE A 80 3.75 13.95 14.65
CA PHE A 80 4.57 15.04 14.10
C PHE A 80 4.56 15.10 12.57
N TYR A 81 4.09 14.07 11.88
CA TYR A 81 4.07 14.04 10.42
C TYR A 81 3.23 15.18 9.80
N PRO A 82 2.07 15.58 10.34
CA PRO A 82 1.36 16.75 9.83
C PRO A 82 2.26 17.98 9.70
N ALA A 83 2.93 18.34 10.79
CA ALA A 83 3.85 19.49 10.80
C ALA A 83 5.08 19.27 9.91
N ALA A 84 5.55 18.03 9.79
CA ALA A 84 6.70 17.70 8.96
C ALA A 84 6.40 17.88 7.46
N ILE A 85 5.23 17.47 7.02
CA ILE A 85 4.78 17.63 5.62
C ILE A 85 4.48 19.10 5.31
N GLU A 86 3.83 19.83 6.22
CA GLU A 86 3.53 21.25 6.03
C GLU A 86 4.79 22.16 6.13
N SER A 87 5.94 21.63 6.58
CA SER A 87 7.18 22.41 6.70
C SER A 87 8.02 22.48 5.42
N PHE A 88 7.64 21.80 4.35
CA PHE A 88 8.38 21.87 3.10
C PHE A 88 8.19 23.23 2.43
N ASP A 89 9.29 23.80 1.95
CA ASP A 89 9.25 24.94 1.07
C ASP A 89 9.06 24.46 -0.37
N LEU A 90 7.86 24.66 -0.88
CA LEU A 90 7.47 24.33 -2.25
C LEU A 90 7.24 25.58 -3.10
N SER A 91 7.77 26.72 -2.68
CA SER A 91 7.68 27.97 -3.45
C SER A 91 8.40 27.86 -4.80
N GLY A 92 7.83 28.47 -5.82
CA GLY A 92 8.41 28.55 -7.16
C GLY A 92 8.25 27.27 -8.01
N PHE A 93 7.49 26.26 -7.56
CA PHE A 93 7.08 25.14 -8.41
C PHE A 93 5.73 25.44 -9.08
N ASP A 94 5.63 25.15 -10.39
CA ASP A 94 4.39 25.26 -11.14
C ASP A 94 3.44 24.08 -10.85
N LEU A 95 4.02 22.89 -10.58
CA LEU A 95 3.29 21.65 -10.34
C LEU A 95 3.89 20.90 -9.15
N VAL A 96 3.05 20.53 -8.21
CA VAL A 96 3.37 19.61 -7.12
C VAL A 96 2.58 18.32 -7.32
N VAL A 97 3.28 17.18 -7.39
CA VAL A 97 2.65 15.86 -7.46
C VAL A 97 2.93 15.10 -6.17
N SER A 98 1.88 14.87 -5.38
CA SER A 98 2.01 14.10 -4.14
C SER A 98 1.51 12.68 -4.31
N SER A 99 2.27 11.70 -3.78
CA SER A 99 1.93 10.29 -3.68
C SER A 99 1.62 9.97 -2.22
N SER A 100 0.34 9.83 -1.88
CA SER A 100 -0.12 9.83 -0.49
C SER A 100 -0.85 8.56 -0.08
N SER A 101 -0.39 7.97 1.01
CA SER A 101 -1.07 6.92 1.80
C SER A 101 -1.53 7.46 3.16
N ALA A 102 -1.10 8.68 3.52
CA ALA A 102 -1.38 9.29 4.82
C ALA A 102 -1.32 10.82 4.78
N TRP A 103 -0.15 11.43 4.53
CA TRP A 103 0.12 12.83 4.86
C TRP A 103 0.57 13.69 3.67
N ALA A 104 1.19 13.10 2.64
CA ALA A 104 1.84 13.83 1.54
C ALA A 104 0.90 14.76 0.77
N HIS A 105 -0.40 14.49 0.73
CA HIS A 105 -1.40 15.37 0.12
C HIS A 105 -1.60 16.70 0.88
N ALA A 106 -1.03 16.81 2.07
CA ALA A 106 -1.24 17.95 2.94
C ALA A 106 -0.14 19.02 2.85
N VAL A 107 0.74 18.94 1.87
CA VAL A 107 1.70 20.02 1.60
C VAL A 107 1.01 21.35 1.37
N ILE A 108 1.73 22.42 1.66
CA ILE A 108 1.28 23.79 1.42
C ILE A 108 2.00 24.29 0.17
N CYS A 109 1.23 24.69 -0.83
CA CYS A 109 1.72 25.24 -2.10
C CYS A 109 1.33 26.71 -2.22
N ASP A 110 2.03 27.43 -3.11
CA ASP A 110 1.67 28.78 -3.50
C ASP A 110 0.33 28.80 -4.26
N ALA A 111 -0.33 29.96 -4.31
CA ALA A 111 -1.66 30.09 -4.91
C ALA A 111 -1.67 29.76 -6.42
N ASP A 112 -0.55 29.97 -7.10
CA ASP A 112 -0.38 29.72 -8.54
C ASP A 112 0.15 28.32 -8.85
N THR A 113 0.50 27.52 -7.83
CA THR A 113 0.99 26.14 -7.96
C THR A 113 -0.19 25.19 -8.12
N THR A 114 -0.17 24.35 -9.13
CA THR A 114 -1.15 23.25 -9.26
C THR A 114 -0.72 22.05 -8.40
N HIS A 115 -1.57 21.61 -7.49
CA HIS A 115 -1.31 20.42 -6.66
C HIS A 115 -2.17 19.22 -7.10
N VAL A 116 -1.53 18.18 -7.61
CA VAL A 116 -2.17 16.91 -7.96
C VAL A 116 -1.76 15.84 -6.94
N SER A 117 -2.74 15.17 -6.33
CA SER A 117 -2.47 14.12 -5.35
C SER A 117 -2.89 12.74 -5.85
N TYR A 118 -1.93 11.84 -6.00
CA TYR A 118 -2.18 10.42 -6.21
C TYR A 118 -2.41 9.74 -4.86
N CYS A 119 -3.65 9.39 -4.59
CA CYS A 119 -4.09 8.81 -3.35
C CYS A 119 -4.08 7.29 -3.40
N HIS A 120 -3.21 6.65 -2.61
CA HIS A 120 -3.23 5.20 -2.41
C HIS A 120 -4.34 4.78 -1.45
N ASN A 121 -4.58 5.58 -0.43
CA ASN A 121 -5.67 5.48 0.53
C ASN A 121 -5.65 6.71 1.46
N PRO A 122 -6.79 7.31 1.83
CA PRO A 122 -6.85 8.24 2.96
C PRO A 122 -6.28 7.61 4.24
N PHE A 123 -5.72 8.44 5.13
CA PHE A 123 -4.99 7.94 6.30
C PHE A 123 -5.76 6.87 7.08
N ARG A 124 -5.38 5.63 6.86
CA ARG A 124 -6.09 4.41 7.30
C ARG A 124 -6.49 4.43 8.77
N TYR A 125 -5.55 4.78 9.66
CA TYR A 125 -5.77 4.73 11.11
C TYR A 125 -6.78 5.79 11.61
N ALA A 126 -6.91 6.91 10.92
CA ALA A 126 -7.88 7.93 11.28
C ALA A 126 -9.28 7.61 10.73
N TRP A 127 -9.36 6.90 9.60
CA TRP A 127 -10.60 6.64 8.86
C TRP A 127 -11.04 5.17 8.94
N ASN A 128 -10.69 4.36 7.97
CA ASN A 128 -11.29 3.03 7.77
C ASN A 128 -10.86 1.95 8.78
N ASP A 129 -9.68 2.05 9.41
CA ASP A 129 -9.20 1.11 10.42
C ASP A 129 -9.27 1.68 11.87
N ARG A 130 -9.96 2.81 12.06
CA ARG A 130 -10.06 3.50 13.34
C ARG A 130 -10.54 2.61 14.47
N ASP A 131 -11.68 1.98 14.29
CA ASP A 131 -12.32 1.22 15.36
C ASP A 131 -11.54 -0.04 15.72
N ARG A 132 -10.97 -0.72 14.73
CA ARG A 132 -10.04 -1.83 14.95
C ARG A 132 -8.80 -1.38 15.72
N THR A 133 -8.22 -0.22 15.36
CA THR A 133 -7.04 0.31 16.04
C THR A 133 -7.36 0.69 17.49
N LEU A 134 -8.51 1.29 17.75
CA LEU A 134 -8.96 1.60 19.11
C LEU A 134 -9.25 0.33 19.92
N ALA A 135 -9.88 -0.68 19.33
CA ALA A 135 -10.17 -1.96 19.99
C ALA A 135 -8.91 -2.74 20.38
N SER A 136 -7.81 -2.58 19.63
CA SER A 136 -6.53 -3.22 19.94
C SER A 136 -5.87 -2.69 21.23
N ARG A 137 -6.30 -1.52 21.72
CA ARG A 137 -5.77 -0.91 22.95
C ARG A 137 -6.57 -1.41 24.16
N ARG A 138 -5.91 -2.13 25.05
CA ARG A 138 -6.53 -2.67 26.30
C ARG A 138 -6.72 -1.58 27.36
N ASP A 139 -5.77 -0.65 27.45
CA ASP A 139 -5.80 0.43 28.44
C ASP A 139 -6.80 1.53 28.04
N PRO A 140 -7.76 1.89 28.91
CA PRO A 140 -8.79 2.90 28.63
C PRO A 140 -8.23 4.32 28.44
N ILE A 141 -7.13 4.67 29.12
CA ILE A 141 -6.53 6.01 29.01
C ILE A 141 -5.88 6.16 27.64
N SER A 142 -5.02 5.20 27.25
CA SER A 142 -4.40 5.21 25.91
C SER A 142 -5.44 5.16 24.79
N ARG A 143 -6.57 4.46 24.99
CA ARG A 143 -7.70 4.46 24.05
C ARG A 143 -8.35 5.83 23.93
N ALA A 144 -8.56 6.53 25.06
CA ALA A 144 -9.15 7.87 25.06
C ALA A 144 -8.24 8.89 24.39
N VAL A 145 -6.94 8.86 24.70
CA VAL A 145 -5.91 9.70 24.07
C VAL A 145 -5.89 9.48 22.57
N LEU A 146 -5.83 8.22 22.13
CA LEU A 146 -5.79 7.86 20.72
C LEU A 146 -7.08 8.27 19.99
N ARG A 147 -8.24 8.16 20.64
CA ARG A 147 -9.53 8.63 20.09
C ARG A 147 -9.52 10.14 19.85
N SER A 148 -9.00 10.92 20.79
CA SER A 148 -8.84 12.38 20.65
C SER A 148 -7.89 12.73 19.52
N LEU A 149 -6.75 12.02 19.43
CA LEU A 149 -5.77 12.21 18.38
C LEU A 149 -6.36 11.91 16.99
N PHE A 150 -7.07 10.80 16.83
CA PHE A 150 -7.74 10.45 15.57
C PHE A 150 -8.83 11.49 15.20
N HIS A 151 -9.52 12.07 16.18
CA HIS A 151 -10.48 13.14 15.93
C HIS A 151 -9.78 14.36 15.33
N ARG A 152 -8.68 14.81 15.93
CA ARG A 152 -7.88 15.94 15.44
C ARG A 152 -7.28 15.65 14.06
N TRP A 153 -6.77 14.45 13.86
CA TRP A 153 -6.19 14.07 12.56
C TRP A 153 -7.24 14.06 11.45
N ARG A 154 -8.46 13.59 11.70
CA ARG A 154 -9.52 13.67 10.68
C ARG A 154 -9.89 15.10 10.31
N GLN A 155 -9.94 16.00 11.29
CA GLN A 155 -10.21 17.42 11.03
C GLN A 155 -9.09 18.03 10.18
N TRP A 156 -7.84 17.80 10.57
CA TRP A 156 -6.68 18.28 9.83
C TRP A 156 -6.61 17.68 8.44
N ASP A 157 -6.77 16.38 8.30
CA ASP A 157 -6.73 15.61 7.05
C ASP A 157 -7.80 16.09 6.07
N TRP A 158 -9.03 16.33 6.58
CA TRP A 158 -10.13 16.90 5.79
C TRP A 158 -9.81 18.32 5.32
N ILE A 159 -9.29 19.20 6.20
CA ILE A 159 -8.89 20.57 5.84
C ILE A 159 -7.77 20.53 4.79
N ALA A 160 -6.76 19.70 4.99
CA ALA A 160 -5.65 19.52 4.08
C ALA A 160 -6.12 19.07 2.68
N ALA A 161 -7.08 18.15 2.65
CA ALA A 161 -7.64 17.64 1.41
C ALA A 161 -8.34 18.73 0.54
N GLN A 162 -8.77 19.84 1.14
CA GLN A 162 -9.38 20.92 0.39
C GLN A 162 -8.36 21.79 -0.37
N ARG A 163 -7.07 21.70 -0.03
CA ARG A 163 -5.97 22.42 -0.71
C ARG A 163 -5.51 21.74 -2.01
N VAL A 164 -5.88 20.48 -2.22
CA VAL A 164 -5.50 19.71 -3.42
C VAL A 164 -6.39 20.12 -4.58
N ASP A 165 -5.81 20.48 -5.74
CA ASP A 165 -6.58 20.86 -6.93
C ASP A 165 -7.25 19.64 -7.56
N ALA A 166 -6.49 18.54 -7.74
CA ALA A 166 -6.99 17.33 -8.35
C ALA A 166 -6.55 16.06 -7.62
N TYR A 167 -7.50 15.17 -7.34
CA TYR A 167 -7.22 13.84 -6.82
C TYR A 167 -7.20 12.78 -7.93
N VAL A 168 -6.20 11.91 -7.88
CA VAL A 168 -6.12 10.67 -8.63
C VAL A 168 -6.14 9.50 -7.63
N ALA A 169 -7.12 8.63 -7.74
CA ALA A 169 -7.26 7.46 -6.89
C ALA A 169 -6.66 6.21 -7.57
N ASN A 170 -5.96 5.37 -6.81
CA ASN A 170 -5.38 4.14 -7.33
C ASN A 170 -6.41 3.05 -7.69
N SER A 171 -7.68 3.23 -7.30
CA SER A 171 -8.76 2.24 -7.45
C SER A 171 -10.12 2.89 -7.23
N ALA A 172 -11.19 2.26 -7.71
CA ALA A 172 -12.57 2.69 -7.41
C ALA A 172 -12.88 2.59 -5.90
N THR A 173 -12.22 1.68 -5.18
CA THR A 173 -12.31 1.59 -3.72
C THR A 173 -11.74 2.84 -3.06
N THR A 174 -10.56 3.30 -3.48
CA THR A 174 -9.96 4.53 -2.97
C THR A 174 -10.73 5.76 -3.42
N GLN A 175 -11.24 5.80 -4.67
CA GLN A 175 -12.11 6.88 -5.15
C GLN A 175 -13.32 7.08 -4.24
N ARG A 176 -14.03 6.00 -3.90
CA ARG A 176 -15.18 6.07 -2.96
C ARG A 176 -14.78 6.59 -1.58
N ARG A 177 -13.57 6.25 -1.09
CA ARG A 177 -13.04 6.75 0.19
C ARG A 177 -12.69 8.24 0.12
N VAL A 178 -12.05 8.70 -0.96
CA VAL A 178 -11.76 10.13 -1.19
C VAL A 178 -13.07 10.92 -1.17
N GLN A 179 -14.08 10.46 -1.88
CA GLN A 179 -15.40 11.09 -1.88
C GLN A 179 -16.04 11.07 -0.49
N ALA A 180 -16.03 9.92 0.20
CA ALA A 180 -16.71 9.77 1.49
C ALA A 180 -16.02 10.51 2.64
N TYR A 181 -14.68 10.61 2.64
CA TYR A 181 -13.91 11.16 3.74
C TYR A 181 -13.49 12.61 3.51
N PHE A 182 -13.21 12.98 2.27
CA PHE A 182 -12.74 14.32 1.92
C PHE A 182 -13.80 15.17 1.21
N GLY A 183 -14.89 14.57 0.71
CA GLY A 183 -15.89 15.25 -0.09
C GLY A 183 -15.34 15.70 -1.46
N ARG A 184 -14.25 15.07 -1.95
CA ARG A 184 -13.57 15.44 -3.18
C ARG A 184 -13.80 14.39 -4.27
N ASP A 185 -14.00 14.87 -5.49
CA ASP A 185 -13.99 14.01 -6.67
C ASP A 185 -12.56 13.55 -6.99
N SER A 186 -12.44 12.40 -7.64
CA SER A 186 -11.16 11.89 -8.10
C SER A 186 -11.29 11.07 -9.37
N ARG A 187 -10.21 11.04 -10.18
CA ARG A 187 -10.11 10.15 -11.33
C ARG A 187 -9.40 8.87 -10.92
N VAL A 188 -9.86 7.71 -11.39
CA VAL A 188 -9.17 6.45 -11.14
C VAL A 188 -8.06 6.27 -12.19
N VAL A 189 -6.82 6.07 -11.71
CA VAL A 189 -5.67 5.61 -12.49
C VAL A 189 -5.01 4.49 -11.71
N HIS A 190 -5.10 3.28 -12.23
CA HIS A 190 -4.54 2.11 -11.56
C HIS A 190 -3.02 2.19 -11.46
N PRO A 191 -2.42 1.67 -10.37
CA PRO A 191 -0.97 1.67 -10.21
C PRO A 191 -0.31 0.80 -11.29
N PRO A 192 0.84 1.23 -11.82
CA PRO A 192 1.62 0.44 -12.75
C PRO A 192 2.15 -0.83 -12.06
N VAL A 193 2.28 -1.89 -12.85
CA VAL A 193 2.84 -3.17 -12.42
C VAL A 193 3.84 -3.64 -13.46
N GLU A 194 5.06 -3.93 -13.04
CA GLU A 194 6.11 -4.49 -13.90
C GLU A 194 5.75 -5.93 -14.28
N ILE A 195 5.09 -6.11 -15.42
CA ILE A 195 4.66 -7.44 -15.88
C ILE A 195 5.72 -8.13 -16.74
N GLU A 196 6.64 -7.38 -17.35
CA GLU A 196 7.66 -7.89 -18.27
C GLU A 196 8.68 -8.83 -17.62
N ARG A 197 8.82 -8.75 -16.30
CA ARG A 197 9.70 -9.63 -15.51
C ARG A 197 9.15 -11.06 -15.34
N PHE A 198 7.90 -11.29 -15.73
CA PHE A 198 7.27 -12.61 -15.66
C PHE A 198 7.11 -13.20 -17.06
N ASP A 199 7.53 -14.45 -17.22
CA ASP A 199 7.29 -15.21 -18.45
C ASP A 199 6.02 -16.06 -18.29
N PRO A 200 4.86 -15.61 -18.83
CA PRO A 200 3.63 -16.38 -18.73
C PRO A 200 3.69 -17.69 -19.52
N SER A 201 4.60 -17.83 -20.50
CA SER A 201 4.76 -19.07 -21.29
C SER A 201 5.42 -20.18 -20.45
N GLY A 202 6.30 -19.85 -19.52
CA GLY A 202 6.86 -20.78 -18.54
C GLY A 202 5.79 -21.35 -17.60
N ALA A 203 4.72 -20.59 -17.32
CA ALA A 203 3.61 -21.04 -16.49
C ALA A 203 2.65 -22.00 -17.24
N ALA A 204 2.49 -21.86 -18.57
CA ALA A 204 1.60 -22.69 -19.39
C ALA A 204 2.11 -24.11 -19.62
N GLY A 205 3.43 -24.34 -19.54
CA GLY A 205 4.05 -25.65 -19.70
C GLY A 205 4.62 -26.27 -18.41
N GLY A 206 4.60 -25.53 -17.29
CA GLY A 206 5.24 -25.94 -16.04
C GLY A 206 4.33 -26.71 -15.09
N ARG A 207 4.91 -27.68 -14.36
CA ARG A 207 4.28 -28.37 -13.23
C ARG A 207 3.66 -27.33 -12.31
N ARG A 208 2.37 -27.50 -11.96
CA ARG A 208 1.75 -26.75 -10.86
C ARG A 208 2.64 -26.92 -9.63
N GLY A 209 3.06 -25.81 -9.02
CA GLY A 209 3.87 -25.86 -7.82
C GLY A 209 3.18 -26.59 -6.68
N ASP A 210 3.93 -26.94 -5.64
CA ASP A 210 3.42 -27.76 -4.55
C ASP A 210 2.80 -26.94 -3.41
N HIS A 211 2.91 -25.61 -3.42
CA HIS A 211 2.50 -24.75 -2.31
C HIS A 211 1.58 -23.61 -2.75
N TYR A 212 0.81 -23.10 -1.79
CA TYR A 212 0.10 -21.82 -1.89
C TYR A 212 0.98 -20.71 -1.35
N LEU A 213 0.80 -19.49 -1.82
CA LEU A 213 1.64 -18.35 -1.48
C LEU A 213 0.82 -17.21 -0.86
N VAL A 214 1.27 -16.67 0.26
CA VAL A 214 0.90 -15.34 0.74
C VAL A 214 2.10 -14.43 0.49
N LEU A 215 1.88 -13.31 -0.20
CA LEU A 215 2.89 -12.27 -0.46
C LEU A 215 2.37 -10.95 0.09
N SER A 216 2.87 -10.53 1.26
CA SER A 216 2.33 -9.34 1.95
C SER A 216 3.26 -8.84 3.06
N GLU A 217 3.18 -7.55 3.38
CA GLU A 217 3.63 -7.06 4.70
C GLU A 217 2.78 -7.73 5.80
N LEU A 218 3.45 -8.25 6.83
CA LEU A 218 2.78 -9.02 7.90
C LEU A 218 2.19 -8.07 8.95
N MET A 219 1.08 -7.42 8.58
CA MET A 219 0.33 -6.50 9.42
C MET A 219 -0.98 -7.14 9.89
N PRO A 220 -1.48 -6.82 11.10
CA PRO A 220 -2.73 -7.39 11.63
C PRO A 220 -3.95 -7.18 10.73
N HIS A 221 -4.03 -6.05 10.02
CA HIS A 221 -5.12 -5.77 9.09
C HIS A 221 -5.08 -6.59 7.80
N LYS A 222 -3.94 -7.23 7.50
CA LYS A 222 -3.80 -8.13 6.34
C LYS A 222 -4.43 -9.51 6.59
N ARG A 223 -4.81 -9.82 7.83
CA ARG A 223 -5.53 -11.02 8.22
C ARG A 223 -4.90 -12.33 7.73
N ILE A 224 -3.56 -12.39 7.74
CA ILE A 224 -2.81 -13.58 7.34
C ILE A 224 -3.04 -14.75 8.30
N ASP A 225 -3.46 -14.47 9.53
CA ASP A 225 -3.97 -15.45 10.50
C ASP A 225 -5.03 -16.38 9.88
N VAL A 226 -5.95 -15.84 9.13
CA VAL A 226 -7.02 -16.61 8.44
C VAL A 226 -6.42 -17.62 7.47
N ALA A 227 -5.43 -17.23 6.66
CA ALA A 227 -4.74 -18.16 5.78
C ALA A 227 -4.01 -19.24 6.57
N VAL A 228 -3.23 -18.87 7.60
CA VAL A 228 -2.48 -19.81 8.43
C VAL A 228 -3.41 -20.85 9.07
N GLU A 229 -4.51 -20.43 9.68
CA GLU A 229 -5.49 -21.32 10.30
C GLU A 229 -6.19 -22.24 9.30
N ALA A 230 -6.57 -21.71 8.14
CA ALA A 230 -7.19 -22.50 7.08
C ALA A 230 -6.24 -23.58 6.55
N PHE A 231 -4.98 -23.22 6.26
CA PHE A 231 -4.00 -24.15 5.71
C PHE A 231 -3.50 -25.18 6.75
N ASN A 232 -3.52 -24.83 8.04
CA ASN A 232 -3.31 -25.81 9.10
C ASN A 232 -4.39 -26.92 9.09
N ARG A 233 -5.68 -26.53 8.95
CA ARG A 233 -6.80 -27.48 8.91
C ARG A 233 -6.78 -28.35 7.66
N LEU A 234 -6.51 -27.73 6.51
CA LEU A 234 -6.46 -28.41 5.21
C LEU A 234 -5.20 -29.28 5.05
N ARG A 235 -4.19 -29.09 5.93
CA ARG A 235 -2.87 -29.75 5.83
C ARG A 235 -2.20 -29.55 4.46
N LEU A 236 -2.45 -28.40 3.82
CA LEU A 236 -1.86 -28.03 2.55
C LEU A 236 -0.63 -27.14 2.78
N PRO A 237 0.40 -27.23 1.89
CA PRO A 237 1.59 -26.41 2.02
C PRO A 237 1.29 -24.93 1.74
N LEU A 238 1.64 -24.06 2.69
CA LEU A 238 1.58 -22.60 2.56
C LEU A 238 2.95 -21.98 2.79
N VAL A 239 3.37 -21.12 1.86
CA VAL A 239 4.53 -20.24 2.03
C VAL A 239 4.03 -18.83 2.31
N VAL A 240 4.49 -18.23 3.40
CA VAL A 240 4.23 -16.83 3.75
C VAL A 240 5.51 -16.03 3.52
N ALA A 241 5.52 -15.24 2.46
CA ALA A 241 6.61 -14.35 2.09
C ALA A 241 6.28 -12.90 2.50
N GLY A 242 7.19 -12.29 3.23
CA GLY A 242 7.10 -10.95 3.78
C GLY A 242 7.55 -10.89 5.23
N ASP A 243 7.61 -9.66 5.76
CA ASP A 243 7.96 -9.38 7.14
C ASP A 243 7.00 -8.33 7.73
N GLY A 244 6.98 -8.21 9.05
CA GLY A 244 6.15 -7.21 9.72
C GLY A 244 5.90 -7.54 11.20
N PRO A 245 5.26 -6.61 11.92
CA PRO A 245 5.07 -6.73 13.38
C PRO A 245 4.25 -7.95 13.80
N ASP A 246 3.44 -8.54 12.90
CA ASP A 246 2.61 -9.70 13.21
C ASP A 246 3.35 -11.06 13.05
N MET A 247 4.58 -11.06 12.55
CA MET A 247 5.37 -12.27 12.28
C MET A 247 5.42 -13.22 13.47
N ARG A 248 5.68 -12.71 14.68
CA ARG A 248 5.79 -13.55 15.89
C ARG A 248 4.48 -14.26 16.19
N ARG A 249 3.35 -13.54 16.13
CA ARG A 249 2.02 -14.11 16.36
C ARG A 249 1.67 -15.15 15.29
N LEU A 250 1.92 -14.84 14.03
CA LEU A 250 1.63 -15.76 12.92
C LEU A 250 2.44 -17.05 13.02
N ARG A 251 3.72 -16.96 13.40
CA ARG A 251 4.55 -18.15 13.63
C ARG A 251 4.04 -19.01 14.79
N SER A 252 3.48 -18.41 15.84
CA SER A 252 2.90 -19.19 16.96
C SER A 252 1.59 -19.91 16.60
N LEU A 253 0.90 -19.47 15.54
CA LEU A 253 -0.31 -20.12 15.01
C LEU A 253 0.01 -21.21 13.97
N ALA A 254 1.20 -21.18 13.38
CA ALA A 254 1.55 -22.01 12.25
C ALA A 254 1.77 -23.48 12.63
N GLY A 255 1.14 -24.38 11.89
CA GLY A 255 1.42 -25.81 11.92
C GLY A 255 2.56 -26.23 10.97
N PRO A 256 2.83 -27.52 10.85
CA PRO A 256 4.01 -28.05 10.13
C PRO A 256 3.99 -27.79 8.62
N THR A 257 2.84 -27.50 8.03
CA THR A 257 2.67 -27.24 6.60
C THR A 257 2.86 -25.78 6.22
N VAL A 258 2.95 -24.86 7.20
CA VAL A 258 3.11 -23.41 6.97
C VAL A 258 4.56 -23.01 7.17
N LYS A 259 5.17 -22.42 6.12
CA LYS A 259 6.56 -21.95 6.14
C LYS A 259 6.62 -20.43 5.95
N PHE A 260 7.51 -19.76 6.69
CA PHE A 260 7.75 -18.32 6.58
C PHE A 260 9.08 -18.08 5.87
N ALA A 261 9.03 -17.47 4.70
CA ALA A 261 10.20 -17.09 3.92
C ALA A 261 10.89 -15.81 4.44
N GLY A 262 10.16 -14.99 5.23
CA GLY A 262 10.65 -13.67 5.62
C GLY A 262 10.60 -12.67 4.46
N ARG A 263 11.40 -11.60 4.55
CA ARG A 263 11.57 -10.64 3.45
C ARG A 263 12.34 -11.34 2.31
N VAL A 264 11.83 -11.24 1.12
CA VAL A 264 12.36 -11.89 -0.08
C VAL A 264 12.68 -10.82 -1.14
N SER A 265 13.71 -11.08 -1.94
CA SER A 265 14.07 -10.23 -3.08
C SER A 265 13.05 -10.37 -4.22
N ASP A 266 13.01 -9.40 -5.13
CA ASP A 266 12.14 -9.42 -6.31
C ASP A 266 12.33 -10.68 -7.18
N ARG A 267 13.58 -11.14 -7.31
CA ARG A 267 13.89 -12.40 -8.01
C ARG A 267 13.27 -13.61 -7.31
N GLU A 268 13.26 -13.60 -5.98
CA GLU A 268 12.66 -14.68 -5.20
C GLU A 268 11.14 -14.60 -5.20
N VAL A 269 10.56 -13.39 -5.23
CA VAL A 269 9.11 -13.19 -5.46
C VAL A 269 8.68 -13.81 -6.77
N ALA A 270 9.40 -13.54 -7.87
CA ALA A 270 9.09 -14.11 -9.18
C ALA A 270 9.16 -15.65 -9.11
N ARG A 271 10.22 -16.22 -8.53
CA ARG A 271 10.41 -17.66 -8.37
C ARG A 271 9.33 -18.32 -7.51
N LEU A 272 8.91 -17.67 -6.42
CA LEU A 272 7.82 -18.17 -5.56
C LEU A 272 6.49 -18.16 -6.29
N LEU A 273 6.20 -17.10 -7.05
CA LEU A 273 4.99 -17.00 -7.87
C LEU A 273 4.98 -18.06 -8.98
N GLU A 274 6.08 -18.20 -9.72
CA GLU A 274 6.21 -19.21 -10.79
C GLU A 274 5.98 -20.65 -10.30
N ASN A 275 6.29 -20.93 -9.04
CA ASN A 275 6.22 -22.26 -8.44
C ASN A 275 5.04 -22.44 -7.48
N CYS A 276 4.14 -21.46 -7.29
CA CYS A 276 2.98 -21.66 -6.44
C CYS A 276 1.77 -22.21 -7.20
N ARG A 277 0.83 -22.81 -6.48
CA ARG A 277 -0.49 -23.21 -7.00
C ARG A 277 -1.40 -22.00 -7.19
N ALA A 278 -1.41 -21.10 -6.21
CA ALA A 278 -2.20 -19.89 -6.22
C ALA A 278 -1.63 -18.89 -5.20
N LEU A 279 -1.85 -17.59 -5.45
CA LEU A 279 -1.67 -16.56 -4.45
C LEU A 279 -2.91 -16.47 -3.55
N VAL A 280 -2.72 -16.35 -2.24
CA VAL A 280 -3.79 -16.19 -1.25
C VAL A 280 -3.78 -14.77 -0.69
N VAL A 281 -4.90 -14.05 -0.82
CA VAL A 281 -5.07 -12.66 -0.35
C VAL A 281 -6.26 -12.62 0.61
N THR A 282 -5.96 -12.54 1.91
CA THR A 282 -6.97 -12.53 2.99
C THR A 282 -7.41 -11.12 3.39
N ALA A 283 -6.69 -10.11 2.93
CA ALA A 283 -6.99 -8.72 3.25
C ALA A 283 -8.05 -8.12 2.33
N VAL A 284 -8.83 -7.20 2.85
CA VAL A 284 -9.51 -6.20 2.03
C VAL A 284 -8.44 -5.18 1.60
N VAL A 285 -8.09 -5.21 0.32
CA VAL A 285 -7.06 -4.35 -0.26
C VAL A 285 -7.69 -3.18 -1.02
N GLU A 286 -6.94 -2.10 -1.18
CA GLU A 286 -7.38 -0.94 -1.94
C GLU A 286 -7.41 -1.24 -3.44
N PHE A 287 -6.30 -1.76 -3.99
CA PHE A 287 -6.18 -2.24 -5.37
C PHE A 287 -5.76 -3.71 -5.40
N GLY A 288 -4.64 -4.06 -4.77
CA GLY A 288 -4.15 -5.44 -4.73
C GLY A 288 -3.06 -5.72 -5.77
N ILE A 289 -2.00 -4.93 -5.81
CA ILE A 289 -0.84 -5.09 -6.72
C ILE A 289 -0.34 -6.55 -6.73
N ALA A 290 -0.25 -7.20 -5.56
CA ALA A 290 0.20 -8.60 -5.47
C ALA A 290 -0.70 -9.57 -6.28
N ALA A 291 -2.00 -9.30 -6.36
CA ALA A 291 -2.92 -10.11 -7.16
C ALA A 291 -2.65 -9.93 -8.66
N VAL A 292 -2.39 -8.70 -9.11
CA VAL A 292 -2.04 -8.43 -10.52
C VAL A 292 -0.71 -9.07 -10.88
N VAL A 293 0.30 -8.95 -10.00
CA VAL A 293 1.62 -9.58 -10.18
C VAL A 293 1.51 -11.12 -10.28
N ALA A 294 0.67 -11.75 -9.45
CA ALA A 294 0.45 -13.20 -9.53
C ALA A 294 -0.20 -13.61 -10.85
N GLN A 295 -1.16 -12.83 -11.34
CA GLN A 295 -1.81 -13.08 -12.62
C GLN A 295 -0.84 -12.87 -13.79
N ALA A 296 0.04 -11.86 -13.74
CA ALA A 296 1.10 -11.67 -14.72
C ALA A 296 2.07 -12.88 -14.77
N ALA A 297 2.31 -13.53 -13.61
CA ALA A 297 3.06 -14.77 -13.53
C ALA A 297 2.24 -16.03 -13.90
N GLY A 298 1.02 -15.87 -14.46
CA GLY A 298 0.15 -16.97 -14.85
C GLY A 298 -0.43 -17.76 -13.67
N ARG A 299 -0.51 -17.17 -12.46
CA ARG A 299 -1.01 -17.86 -11.26
C ARG A 299 -2.37 -17.36 -10.83
N PRO A 300 -3.30 -18.26 -10.49
CA PRO A 300 -4.60 -17.88 -9.97
C PRO A 300 -4.48 -17.23 -8.60
N VAL A 301 -5.49 -16.43 -8.24
CA VAL A 301 -5.56 -15.71 -6.99
C VAL A 301 -6.78 -16.18 -6.18
N LEU A 302 -6.60 -16.55 -4.93
CA LEU A 302 -7.67 -16.78 -3.97
C LEU A 302 -7.81 -15.54 -3.10
N SER A 303 -8.92 -14.83 -3.19
CA SER A 303 -9.11 -13.57 -2.48
C SER A 303 -10.52 -13.46 -1.89
N VAL A 304 -10.68 -12.63 -0.86
CA VAL A 304 -12.01 -12.18 -0.43
C VAL A 304 -12.61 -11.27 -1.50
N GLY A 305 -13.93 -11.46 -1.78
CA GLY A 305 -14.66 -10.74 -2.84
C GLY A 305 -15.06 -9.32 -2.45
N VAL A 306 -14.12 -8.51 -1.94
CA VAL A 306 -14.38 -7.13 -1.52
C VAL A 306 -13.19 -6.21 -1.80
N GLY A 307 -13.44 -4.91 -1.91
CA GLY A 307 -12.41 -3.91 -2.15
C GLY A 307 -11.78 -4.03 -3.54
N GLY A 308 -10.49 -3.74 -3.64
CA GLY A 308 -9.73 -3.77 -4.89
C GLY A 308 -9.63 -5.15 -5.54
N ALA A 309 -9.90 -6.23 -4.81
CA ALA A 309 -9.98 -7.55 -5.40
C ALA A 309 -11.08 -7.67 -6.48
N LEU A 310 -12.16 -6.90 -6.36
CA LEU A 310 -13.23 -6.83 -7.37
C LEU A 310 -12.79 -6.12 -8.66
N GLU A 311 -11.73 -5.33 -8.60
CA GLU A 311 -11.19 -4.58 -9.73
C GLU A 311 -10.07 -5.33 -10.45
N THR A 312 -9.32 -6.14 -9.70
CA THR A 312 -8.11 -6.79 -10.21
C THR A 312 -8.32 -8.24 -10.59
N VAL A 313 -9.43 -8.85 -10.22
CA VAL A 313 -9.61 -10.28 -10.36
C VAL A 313 -11.00 -10.62 -10.84
N VAL A 314 -11.08 -11.39 -11.95
CA VAL A 314 -12.32 -11.81 -12.60
C VAL A 314 -12.75 -13.17 -12.05
N ASP A 315 -13.96 -13.23 -11.48
CA ASP A 315 -14.49 -14.48 -10.89
C ASP A 315 -14.71 -15.56 -11.92
N GLY A 316 -14.30 -16.78 -11.61
CA GLY A 316 -14.41 -17.94 -12.50
C GLY A 316 -13.38 -17.99 -13.64
N VAL A 317 -12.64 -16.89 -13.92
CA VAL A 317 -11.62 -16.83 -14.99
C VAL A 317 -10.22 -16.83 -14.41
N THR A 318 -9.90 -15.85 -13.55
CA THR A 318 -8.57 -15.74 -12.93
C THR A 318 -8.55 -16.27 -11.52
N ARG A 319 -9.72 -16.66 -10.96
CA ARG A 319 -9.87 -17.23 -9.61
C ARG A 319 -11.32 -17.50 -9.18
N ARG A 320 -11.48 -17.84 -7.86
CA ARG A 320 -12.76 -17.77 -7.13
C ARG A 320 -12.77 -16.63 -6.11
N LEU A 321 -13.82 -15.79 -6.18
CA LEU A 321 -14.23 -14.84 -5.16
C LEU A 321 -15.21 -15.55 -4.21
N ARG A 322 -14.94 -15.52 -2.91
CA ARG A 322 -15.98 -15.82 -1.97
C ARG A 322 -16.74 -14.54 -1.63
N GLN A 323 -18.05 -14.55 -1.83
CA GLN A 323 -18.95 -13.55 -1.28
C GLN A 323 -19.00 -13.75 0.24
N GLY A 324 -18.26 -12.94 1.00
CA GLY A 324 -18.44 -12.79 2.43
C GLY A 324 -19.48 -11.71 2.67
N GLY A 325 -20.30 -11.85 3.72
CA GLY A 325 -21.13 -10.75 4.22
C GLY A 325 -20.29 -9.51 4.59
N PRO A 326 -20.91 -8.40 4.99
CA PRO A 326 -20.19 -7.17 5.29
C PRO A 326 -19.00 -7.41 6.22
N PRO A 327 -17.85 -6.75 6.00
CA PRO A 327 -16.56 -7.09 6.63
C PRO A 327 -16.54 -7.03 8.16
N GLU A 328 -17.58 -6.51 8.78
CA GLU A 328 -17.68 -6.35 10.24
C GLU A 328 -18.10 -7.62 10.99
N HIS A 329 -18.71 -8.63 10.33
CA HIS A 329 -19.29 -9.82 10.97
C HIS A 329 -18.98 -11.15 10.27
N ALA A 330 -18.17 -11.17 9.22
CA ALA A 330 -17.80 -12.42 8.56
C ALA A 330 -16.87 -13.23 9.46
N ASP A 331 -17.32 -14.42 9.87
CA ASP A 331 -16.44 -15.41 10.50
C ASP A 331 -15.30 -15.75 9.51
N PRO A 332 -14.05 -15.35 9.83
CA PRO A 332 -12.93 -15.47 8.91
C PRO A 332 -12.57 -16.92 8.58
N VAL A 333 -13.03 -17.84 9.40
CA VAL A 333 -12.70 -19.27 9.32
C VAL A 333 -13.30 -19.95 8.10
N HIS A 334 -14.41 -19.45 7.59
CA HIS A 334 -15.03 -19.97 6.37
C HIS A 334 -14.57 -19.26 5.09
N ALA A 335 -13.60 -18.34 5.16
CA ALA A 335 -13.20 -17.50 4.03
C ALA A 335 -12.30 -18.20 2.99
N VAL A 336 -11.75 -19.36 3.28
CA VAL A 336 -10.91 -20.14 2.35
C VAL A 336 -11.53 -21.52 2.19
N ASP A 337 -12.38 -21.69 1.19
CA ASP A 337 -12.88 -22.99 0.77
C ASP A 337 -11.98 -23.50 -0.36
N VAL A 338 -11.15 -24.49 -0.05
CA VAL A 338 -10.14 -25.03 -0.97
C VAL A 338 -10.63 -26.30 -1.68
N ASP A 339 -11.81 -26.82 -1.37
CA ASP A 339 -12.36 -28.03 -1.98
C ASP A 339 -12.80 -27.83 -3.44
N THR A 340 -12.58 -26.62 -3.95
CA THR A 340 -13.01 -26.23 -5.31
C THR A 340 -11.90 -25.68 -6.22
N VAL A 341 -10.62 -25.96 -5.92
CA VAL A 341 -9.46 -25.56 -6.73
C VAL A 341 -8.87 -26.73 -7.52
#